data_5568bf893702a8603d65457b55aa0a42
#
_entry.id   5568bf893702a8603d65457b55aa0a42
#
_cell.length_a   1.000
_cell.length_b   1.000
_cell.length_c   1.000
_cell.angle_alpha   90.00
_cell.angle_beta   90.00
_cell.angle_gamma   90.00
#
_symmetry.space_group_name_H-M   'P 1'
#
loop_
_entity.id
_entity.type
_entity.pdbx_description
1 polymer ?
#
loop_
_entity_poly.entity_id
_entity_poly.type
_entity_poly.pdbx_seq_one_letter_code
_entity_poly.pdbx_strand_id
1 'polypeptide(L)'
;MLNSFTLKSVAATALLCATMISSSIMASPIVKIDGSSTVFPITEAVAEDFQIAKRGAIRVTVGISGTGGGFKKFCRNEIDIVNASRPITQAEMDACKQQGVQFIEMPIAFDALTVVINPKNTWSKTITVEELKKVWEPDAQGKVTHWNHINPAWPDKKIKLYGPGADSGTFEYFTEAIVGKAKSSRGDFTASEDDNVLVQGVASDIYALGFFGFAYFIENIKKINAVAVDNGNGNGGILPSATTVENSTYKPLSRPIFIYVNAKSTDKPEINEFVNFYMKNAPTLVTEVKYFPLSKEVYDLNIEHLTKKKAGTVFKGSGVNIKLEDILKLESSL
;
A
#
# COMPACT_ATOMS: atom_id res chain seq x y z
N MET A 1 100.74 25.74 8.48
CA MET A 1 100.31 25.89 7.09
C MET A 1 99.10 25.12 6.87
N LEU A 2 98.16 25.67 6.22
CA LEU A 2 96.86 25.18 5.70
C LEU A 2 95.68 25.33 6.61
N ASN A 3 94.86 26.27 6.18
CA ASN A 3 93.54 26.65 6.66
C ASN A 3 92.45 25.57 6.56
N SER A 4 91.67 25.46 7.58
CA SER A 4 90.37 24.70 7.53
C SER A 4 89.26 25.72 7.37
N PHE A 5 88.54 25.62 6.26
CA PHE A 5 87.27 26.30 6.02
C PHE A 5 86.18 25.55 6.64
N THR A 6 85.47 26.12 7.57
CA THR A 6 84.24 25.58 8.12
C THR A 6 83.05 26.06 7.30
N LEU A 7 82.34 25.12 6.63
CA LEU A 7 81.09 25.36 5.94
C LEU A 7 79.93 25.24 6.98
N LYS A 8 79.27 26.35 7.23
CA LYS A 8 78.00 26.32 8.01
C LYS A 8 76.82 25.98 7.10
N SER A 9 76.31 24.81 7.25
CA SER A 9 75.03 24.39 6.61
C SER A 9 73.83 24.93 7.39
N VAL A 10 73.10 25.84 6.79
CA VAL A 10 71.80 26.32 7.30
C VAL A 10 70.74 25.33 6.83
N ALA A 11 70.28 24.51 7.74
CA ALA A 11 69.13 23.66 7.47
C ALA A 11 67.84 24.48 7.66
N ALA A 12 67.18 24.84 6.55
CA ALA A 12 65.88 25.45 6.53
C ALA A 12 64.82 24.33 6.70
N THR A 13 64.27 24.19 7.90
CA THR A 13 63.15 23.26 8.18
C THR A 13 61.85 23.90 7.69
N ALA A 14 61.38 23.54 6.48
CA ALA A 14 60.05 23.88 5.97
C ALA A 14 59.05 23.03 6.68
N LEU A 15 58.34 23.60 7.67
CA LEU A 15 57.21 22.97 8.34
C LEU A 15 55.97 23.01 7.42
N LEU A 16 55.77 21.94 6.65
CA LEU A 16 54.62 21.78 5.79
C LEU A 16 53.40 21.43 6.68
N CYS A 17 52.59 22.42 7.08
CA CYS A 17 51.28 22.21 7.68
C CYS A 17 50.34 21.61 6.65
N ALA A 18 50.31 20.30 6.54
CA ALA A 18 49.26 19.58 5.84
C ALA A 18 47.96 19.68 6.67
N THR A 19 47.14 20.68 6.36
CA THR A 19 45.77 20.75 6.83
C THR A 19 45.00 19.55 6.18
N MET A 20 44.92 18.45 6.90
CA MET A 20 43.99 17.37 6.57
C MET A 20 42.58 17.93 6.74
N ILE A 21 41.99 18.36 5.65
CA ILE A 21 40.52 18.55 5.56
C ILE A 21 39.92 17.17 5.68
N SER A 22 39.60 16.75 6.90
CA SER A 22 38.78 15.59 7.16
C SER A 22 37.40 15.90 6.61
N SER A 23 37.17 15.57 5.35
CA SER A 23 35.84 15.53 4.77
C SER A 23 35.09 14.46 5.58
N SER A 24 34.35 14.90 6.59
CA SER A 24 33.40 14.04 7.27
C SER A 24 32.44 13.51 6.18
N ILE A 25 32.60 12.26 5.81
CA ILE A 25 31.63 11.55 4.96
C ILE A 25 30.37 11.45 5.82
N MET A 26 29.53 12.48 5.75
CA MET A 26 28.21 12.45 6.33
C MET A 26 27.43 11.39 5.56
N ALA A 27 27.01 10.33 6.23
CA ALA A 27 26.11 9.36 5.62
C ALA A 27 24.89 10.11 5.07
N SER A 28 24.51 9.81 3.82
CA SER A 28 23.34 10.44 3.21
C SER A 28 22.11 10.23 4.11
N PRO A 29 21.30 11.27 4.33
CA PRO A 29 20.05 11.15 5.06
C PRO A 29 19.18 10.05 4.47
N ILE A 30 18.50 9.29 5.32
CA ILE A 30 17.68 8.13 4.89
C ILE A 30 16.28 8.31 5.43
N VAL A 31 15.29 8.20 4.53
CA VAL A 31 13.87 8.01 4.86
C VAL A 31 13.60 6.52 4.93
N LYS A 32 13.13 6.03 6.08
CA LYS A 32 12.83 4.60 6.28
C LYS A 32 11.34 4.37 6.27
N ILE A 33 10.87 3.55 5.33
CA ILE A 33 9.45 3.23 5.14
C ILE A 33 9.30 1.71 5.14
N ASP A 34 8.22 1.21 5.74
CA ASP A 34 7.89 -0.21 5.70
C ASP A 34 6.37 -0.38 5.88
N GLY A 35 5.82 -1.53 5.55
CA GLY A 35 4.42 -1.86 5.83
C GLY A 35 3.71 -2.58 4.69
N SER A 36 2.54 -2.07 4.30
CA SER A 36 1.63 -2.68 3.35
C SER A 36 2.22 -2.87 1.95
N SER A 37 2.12 -4.09 1.42
CA SER A 37 2.43 -4.40 0.01
C SER A 37 1.45 -3.74 -0.97
N THR A 38 0.21 -3.48 -0.56
CA THR A 38 -0.77 -2.72 -1.36
C THR A 38 -0.32 -1.28 -1.59
N VAL A 39 0.24 -0.62 -0.57
CA VAL A 39 0.71 0.77 -0.65
C VAL A 39 2.09 0.88 -1.30
N PHE A 40 2.87 -0.21 -1.26
CA PHE A 40 4.23 -0.26 -1.75
C PHE A 40 4.40 0.32 -3.17
N PRO A 41 3.60 -0.03 -4.20
CA PRO A 41 3.80 0.48 -5.56
C PRO A 41 3.72 2.02 -5.65
N ILE A 42 2.83 2.63 -4.88
CA ILE A 42 2.69 4.10 -4.85
C ILE A 42 3.92 4.71 -4.17
N THR A 43 4.29 4.19 -2.99
CA THR A 43 5.42 4.71 -2.23
C THR A 43 6.74 4.50 -2.95
N GLU A 44 6.90 3.39 -3.67
CA GLU A 44 8.09 3.10 -4.49
C GLU A 44 8.22 4.11 -5.64
N ALA A 45 7.14 4.36 -6.40
CA ALA A 45 7.13 5.36 -7.46
C ALA A 45 7.50 6.76 -6.95
N VAL A 46 6.90 7.16 -5.81
CA VAL A 46 7.24 8.43 -5.16
C VAL A 46 8.72 8.46 -4.70
N ALA A 47 9.22 7.37 -4.14
CA ALA A 47 10.60 7.27 -3.66
C ALA A 47 11.61 7.35 -4.80
N GLU A 48 11.31 6.71 -5.93
CA GLU A 48 12.14 6.78 -7.14
C GLU A 48 12.23 8.21 -7.67
N ASP A 49 11.09 8.85 -7.92
CA ASP A 49 11.01 10.22 -8.42
C ASP A 49 11.68 11.23 -7.47
N PHE A 50 11.47 11.06 -6.16
CA PHE A 50 12.08 11.89 -5.14
C PHE A 50 13.62 11.77 -5.16
N GLN A 51 14.14 10.56 -5.22
CA GLN A 51 15.58 10.32 -5.27
C GLN A 51 16.21 10.92 -6.55
N ILE A 52 15.52 10.83 -7.69
CA ILE A 52 15.92 11.48 -8.95
C ILE A 52 15.92 13.00 -8.77
N ALA A 53 14.83 13.58 -8.25
CA ALA A 53 14.73 15.03 -8.00
C ALA A 53 15.82 15.55 -7.04
N LYS A 54 16.20 14.76 -6.05
CA LYS A 54 17.25 15.07 -5.07
C LYS A 54 18.66 14.65 -5.54
N ARG A 55 18.81 14.12 -6.75
CA ARG A 55 20.10 13.65 -7.31
C ARG A 55 20.82 12.67 -6.37
N GLY A 56 20.08 11.83 -5.65
CA GLY A 56 20.61 10.85 -4.70
C GLY A 56 21.13 11.43 -3.37
N ALA A 57 20.94 12.74 -3.09
CA ALA A 57 21.38 13.36 -1.84
C ALA A 57 20.62 12.83 -0.61
N ILE A 58 19.37 12.38 -0.80
CA ILE A 58 18.53 11.74 0.22
C ILE A 58 18.15 10.35 -0.30
N ARG A 59 18.37 9.34 0.51
CA ARG A 59 17.99 7.95 0.20
C ARG A 59 16.62 7.64 0.80
N VAL A 60 15.84 6.83 0.08
CA VAL A 60 14.59 6.28 0.59
C VAL A 60 14.66 4.76 0.55
N THR A 61 14.25 4.10 1.61
CA THR A 61 14.12 2.64 1.65
C THR A 61 12.67 2.28 1.92
N VAL A 62 12.12 1.39 1.11
CA VAL A 62 10.74 0.93 1.26
C VAL A 62 10.75 -0.58 1.44
N GLY A 63 10.26 -1.04 2.59
CA GLY A 63 10.13 -2.45 2.91
C GLY A 63 8.68 -2.93 2.83
N ILE A 64 8.51 -4.27 2.80
CA ILE A 64 7.21 -4.93 2.76
C ILE A 64 7.14 -5.93 3.91
N SER A 65 6.38 -5.60 4.96
CA SER A 65 6.13 -6.52 6.08
C SER A 65 4.63 -6.65 6.43
N GLY A 66 3.76 -6.14 5.52
CA GLY A 66 2.33 -6.00 5.76
C GLY A 66 2.01 -4.85 6.72
N THR A 67 0.76 -4.37 6.72
CA THR A 67 0.32 -3.23 7.55
C THR A 67 0.64 -3.44 9.03
N GLY A 68 0.29 -4.60 9.59
CA GLY A 68 0.55 -4.90 11.01
C GLY A 68 2.04 -5.04 11.36
N GLY A 69 2.84 -5.60 10.42
CA GLY A 69 4.31 -5.68 10.55
C GLY A 69 4.94 -4.30 10.56
N GLY A 70 4.49 -3.43 9.65
CA GLY A 70 4.90 -2.03 9.57
C GLY A 70 4.59 -1.26 10.86
N PHE A 71 3.36 -1.34 11.38
CA PHE A 71 3.01 -0.68 12.66
C PHE A 71 3.85 -1.17 13.84
N LYS A 72 4.20 -2.45 13.91
CA LYS A 72 5.10 -2.96 14.95
C LYS A 72 6.46 -2.27 14.91
N LYS A 73 7.06 -2.11 13.71
CA LYS A 73 8.34 -1.39 13.54
C LYS A 73 8.18 0.09 13.83
N PHE A 74 7.09 0.70 13.33
CA PHE A 74 6.78 2.11 13.50
C PHE A 74 6.63 2.50 14.97
N CYS A 75 5.82 1.77 15.73
CA CYS A 75 5.62 2.04 17.16
C CYS A 75 6.89 1.79 18.01
N ARG A 76 7.91 1.07 17.48
CA ARG A 76 9.25 0.94 18.11
C ARG A 76 10.26 1.97 17.62
N ASN A 77 9.83 2.99 16.84
CA ASN A 77 10.71 4.00 16.23
C ASN A 77 11.80 3.43 15.31
N GLU A 78 11.59 2.28 14.68
CA GLU A 78 12.55 1.67 13.75
C GLU A 78 12.46 2.27 12.35
N ILE A 79 11.28 2.82 11.99
CA ILE A 79 10.98 3.46 10.70
C ILE A 79 10.32 4.82 10.91
N ASP A 80 10.42 5.69 9.91
CA ASP A 80 9.89 7.05 9.94
C ASP A 80 8.45 7.13 9.44
N ILE A 81 8.10 6.25 8.49
CA ILE A 81 6.79 6.21 7.84
C ILE A 81 6.33 4.75 7.74
N VAL A 82 5.06 4.49 8.02
CA VAL A 82 4.43 3.19 7.77
C VAL A 82 3.40 3.29 6.65
N ASN A 83 3.49 2.38 5.70
CA ASN A 83 2.47 2.13 4.69
C ASN A 83 1.34 1.30 5.28
N ALA A 84 0.09 1.73 5.14
CA ALA A 84 -1.06 1.04 5.72
C ALA A 84 -2.23 0.92 4.75
N SER A 85 -2.75 -0.27 4.58
CA SER A 85 -3.90 -0.57 3.73
C SER A 85 -5.22 -0.61 4.50
N ARG A 86 -5.22 -0.14 5.73
CA ARG A 86 -6.36 0.12 6.61
C ARG A 86 -5.99 1.18 7.64
N PRO A 87 -6.97 1.80 8.31
CA PRO A 87 -6.69 2.65 9.46
C PRO A 87 -5.95 1.89 10.57
N ILE A 88 -5.20 2.65 11.36
CA ILE A 88 -4.53 2.15 12.57
C ILE A 88 -5.56 1.59 13.55
N THR A 89 -5.30 0.42 14.12
CA THR A 89 -6.19 -0.22 15.11
C THR A 89 -5.96 0.36 16.51
N GLN A 90 -6.93 0.15 17.42
CA GLN A 90 -6.78 0.56 18.82
C GLN A 90 -5.55 -0.08 19.48
N ALA A 91 -5.31 -1.37 19.23
CA ALA A 91 -4.14 -2.08 19.78
C ALA A 91 -2.81 -1.49 19.28
N GLU A 92 -2.74 -1.08 18.02
CA GLU A 92 -1.56 -0.41 17.45
C GLU A 92 -1.38 1.00 18.04
N MET A 93 -2.47 1.76 18.21
CA MET A 93 -2.43 3.06 18.89
C MET A 93 -1.91 2.93 20.33
N ASP A 94 -2.38 1.94 21.07
CA ASP A 94 -1.94 1.67 22.44
C ASP A 94 -0.46 1.30 22.48
N ALA A 95 0.02 0.47 21.55
CA ALA A 95 1.43 0.11 21.42
C ALA A 95 2.30 1.33 21.10
N CYS A 96 1.89 2.20 20.14
CA CYS A 96 2.60 3.42 19.84
C CYS A 96 2.65 4.36 21.06
N LYS A 97 1.53 4.54 21.77
CA LYS A 97 1.43 5.37 22.97
C LYS A 97 2.36 4.90 24.08
N GLN A 98 2.48 3.58 24.30
CA GLN A 98 3.40 3.00 25.29
C GLN A 98 4.85 3.34 24.99
N GLN A 99 5.22 3.50 23.73
CA GLN A 99 6.56 3.87 23.28
C GLN A 99 6.75 5.38 23.04
N GLY A 100 5.74 6.19 23.36
CA GLY A 100 5.77 7.65 23.16
C GLY A 100 5.77 8.08 21.69
N VAL A 101 5.30 7.22 20.78
CA VAL A 101 5.19 7.53 19.35
C VAL A 101 3.85 8.19 19.08
N GLN A 102 3.91 9.42 18.57
CA GLN A 102 2.79 10.12 17.96
C GLN A 102 2.88 10.01 16.45
N PHE A 103 1.75 9.95 15.79
CA PHE A 103 1.68 9.77 14.33
C PHE A 103 0.75 10.79 13.69
N ILE A 104 1.05 11.14 12.44
CA ILE A 104 0.19 11.94 11.56
C ILE A 104 -0.37 10.97 10.53
N GLU A 105 -1.69 10.81 10.52
CA GLU A 105 -2.42 10.00 9.55
C GLU A 105 -2.60 10.77 8.25
N MET A 106 -2.33 10.13 7.13
CA MET A 106 -2.47 10.71 5.80
C MET A 106 -3.08 9.70 4.84
N PRO A 107 -4.36 9.82 4.48
CA PRO A 107 -4.92 9.08 3.37
C PRO A 107 -4.22 9.49 2.06
N ILE A 108 -3.89 8.51 1.20
CA ILE A 108 -3.12 8.78 -0.02
C ILE A 108 -3.81 8.36 -1.31
N ALA A 109 -4.68 7.36 -1.24
CA ALA A 109 -5.39 6.84 -2.41
C ALA A 109 -6.57 5.96 -1.98
N PHE A 110 -7.38 5.55 -2.98
CA PHE A 110 -8.28 4.41 -2.85
C PHE A 110 -7.73 3.21 -3.63
N ASP A 111 -7.84 2.03 -3.01
CA ASP A 111 -7.59 0.73 -3.62
C ASP A 111 -8.93 0.05 -3.93
N ALA A 112 -9.00 -0.71 -5.02
CA ALA A 112 -10.14 -1.54 -5.36
C ALA A 112 -9.69 -2.90 -5.88
N LEU A 113 -10.40 -3.95 -5.47
CA LEU A 113 -10.21 -5.31 -5.94
C LEU A 113 -11.33 -5.69 -6.90
N THR A 114 -11.01 -6.53 -7.88
CA THR A 114 -11.99 -7.02 -8.84
C THR A 114 -12.10 -8.53 -8.75
N VAL A 115 -13.32 -9.01 -8.57
CA VAL A 115 -13.67 -10.42 -8.76
C VAL A 115 -13.88 -10.64 -10.25
N VAL A 116 -13.25 -11.66 -10.82
CA VAL A 116 -13.20 -11.87 -12.27
C VAL A 116 -13.56 -13.29 -12.68
N ILE A 117 -14.14 -13.39 -13.86
CA ILE A 117 -14.52 -14.63 -14.51
C ILE A 117 -14.12 -14.63 -15.99
N ASN A 118 -14.14 -15.83 -16.59
CA ASN A 118 -13.99 -15.95 -18.04
C ASN A 118 -15.19 -15.30 -18.76
N PRO A 119 -14.99 -14.63 -19.92
CA PRO A 119 -16.07 -13.99 -20.67
C PRO A 119 -17.19 -14.94 -21.11
N LYS A 120 -16.89 -16.24 -21.28
CA LYS A 120 -17.86 -17.28 -21.63
C LYS A 120 -18.68 -17.76 -20.43
N ASN A 121 -18.32 -17.39 -19.20
CA ASN A 121 -19.12 -17.65 -18.00
C ASN A 121 -20.34 -16.71 -18.01
N THR A 122 -21.52 -17.27 -18.20
CA THR A 122 -22.78 -16.51 -18.31
C THR A 122 -23.66 -16.61 -17.07
N TRP A 123 -23.32 -17.45 -16.09
CA TRP A 123 -24.14 -17.77 -14.93
C TRP A 123 -23.78 -17.01 -13.65
N SER A 124 -22.53 -16.56 -13.48
CA SER A 124 -22.08 -15.87 -12.26
C SER A 124 -21.70 -14.40 -12.52
N LYS A 125 -22.51 -13.66 -13.26
CA LYS A 125 -22.31 -12.23 -13.55
C LYS A 125 -22.44 -11.35 -12.30
N THR A 126 -23.16 -11.85 -11.30
CA THR A 126 -23.31 -11.24 -9.98
C THR A 126 -23.03 -12.30 -8.93
N ILE A 127 -22.34 -11.92 -7.86
CA ILE A 127 -22.04 -12.78 -6.72
C ILE A 127 -22.22 -11.97 -5.43
N THR A 128 -22.80 -12.58 -4.41
CA THR A 128 -22.94 -11.94 -3.12
C THR A 128 -21.64 -12.07 -2.29
N VAL A 129 -21.46 -11.17 -1.33
CA VAL A 129 -20.34 -11.26 -0.37
C VAL A 129 -20.41 -12.59 0.40
N GLU A 130 -21.61 -13.08 0.73
CA GLU A 130 -21.80 -14.36 1.40
C GLU A 130 -21.39 -15.54 0.51
N GLU A 131 -21.73 -15.52 -0.78
CA GLU A 131 -21.29 -16.52 -1.75
C GLU A 131 -19.77 -16.49 -1.92
N LEU A 132 -19.15 -15.30 -2.01
CA LEU A 132 -17.69 -15.17 -2.04
C LEU A 132 -17.05 -15.74 -0.78
N LYS A 133 -17.59 -15.44 0.40
CA LYS A 133 -17.12 -16.01 1.66
C LYS A 133 -17.20 -17.53 1.64
N LYS A 134 -18.35 -18.10 1.23
CA LYS A 134 -18.55 -19.54 1.11
C LYS A 134 -17.54 -20.21 0.19
N VAL A 135 -17.06 -19.51 -0.85
CA VAL A 135 -16.01 -20.00 -1.76
C VAL A 135 -14.63 -19.96 -1.11
N TRP A 136 -14.31 -18.87 -0.42
CA TRP A 136 -12.92 -18.54 -0.06
C TRP A 136 -12.54 -18.81 1.40
N GLU A 137 -13.52 -19.05 2.29
CA GLU A 137 -13.22 -19.38 3.68
C GLU A 137 -12.44 -20.70 3.83
N PRO A 138 -11.65 -20.89 4.91
CA PRO A 138 -10.84 -22.09 5.11
C PRO A 138 -11.66 -23.39 5.05
N ASP A 139 -12.89 -23.37 5.60
CA ASP A 139 -13.76 -24.54 5.65
C ASP A 139 -14.31 -24.97 4.28
N ALA A 140 -14.16 -24.16 3.26
CA ALA A 140 -14.53 -24.46 1.88
C ALA A 140 -13.57 -25.46 1.22
N GLN A 141 -12.36 -25.61 1.76
CA GLN A 141 -11.33 -26.48 1.17
C GLN A 141 -11.80 -27.91 1.07
N GLY A 142 -11.76 -28.46 -0.14
CA GLY A 142 -12.22 -29.81 -0.44
C GLY A 142 -13.74 -30.02 -0.40
N LYS A 143 -14.53 -29.05 0.08
CA LYS A 143 -16.00 -29.12 0.20
C LYS A 143 -16.71 -28.34 -0.90
N VAL A 144 -16.34 -27.08 -1.10
CA VAL A 144 -16.91 -26.23 -2.16
C VAL A 144 -16.05 -26.37 -3.41
N THR A 145 -16.35 -27.37 -4.22
CA THR A 145 -15.54 -27.77 -5.38
C THR A 145 -16.23 -27.52 -6.72
N HIS A 146 -17.56 -27.29 -6.72
CA HIS A 146 -18.37 -27.07 -7.91
C HIS A 146 -19.17 -25.76 -7.79
N TRP A 147 -19.52 -25.19 -8.94
CA TRP A 147 -20.29 -23.95 -9.01
C TRP A 147 -21.65 -24.06 -8.32
N ASN A 148 -22.37 -25.22 -8.48
CA ASN A 148 -23.65 -25.47 -7.81
C ASN A 148 -23.50 -25.64 -6.28
N HIS A 149 -22.33 -25.86 -5.74
CA HIS A 149 -22.10 -25.82 -4.28
C HIS A 149 -22.18 -24.38 -3.73
N ILE A 150 -21.94 -23.39 -4.58
CA ILE A 150 -22.04 -21.97 -4.21
C ILE A 150 -23.48 -21.53 -4.31
N ASN A 151 -24.06 -21.69 -5.49
CA ASN A 151 -25.44 -21.36 -5.79
C ASN A 151 -26.07 -22.53 -6.57
N PRO A 152 -27.16 -23.17 -6.07
CA PRO A 152 -27.77 -24.31 -6.71
C PRO A 152 -28.29 -24.07 -8.14
N ALA A 153 -28.52 -22.80 -8.53
CA ALA A 153 -28.91 -22.44 -9.89
C ALA A 153 -27.74 -22.45 -10.89
N TRP A 154 -26.52 -22.56 -10.42
CA TRP A 154 -25.32 -22.57 -11.27
C TRP A 154 -24.97 -23.99 -11.72
N PRO A 155 -24.16 -24.16 -12.78
CA PRO A 155 -23.90 -25.49 -13.36
C PRO A 155 -23.11 -26.39 -12.39
N ASP A 156 -23.41 -27.70 -12.45
CA ASP A 156 -22.62 -28.72 -11.75
C ASP A 156 -21.28 -28.95 -12.50
N LYS A 157 -20.36 -28.02 -12.30
CA LYS A 157 -19.03 -28.02 -12.91
C LYS A 157 -17.99 -27.61 -11.88
N LYS A 158 -16.83 -28.27 -11.94
CA LYS A 158 -15.71 -28.00 -11.02
C LYS A 158 -15.24 -26.56 -11.18
N ILE A 159 -15.16 -25.84 -10.07
CA ILE A 159 -14.63 -24.47 -10.04
C ILE A 159 -13.09 -24.50 -10.06
N LYS A 160 -12.50 -23.54 -10.78
CA LYS A 160 -11.06 -23.26 -10.76
C LYS A 160 -10.84 -21.92 -10.11
N LEU A 161 -10.08 -21.88 -9.03
CA LEU A 161 -9.84 -20.67 -8.26
C LEU A 161 -8.46 -20.11 -8.50
N TYR A 162 -8.37 -18.79 -8.70
CA TYR A 162 -7.15 -18.04 -8.91
C TYR A 162 -7.13 -16.83 -8.00
N GLY A 163 -6.02 -16.58 -7.33
CA GLY A 163 -5.87 -15.42 -6.44
C GLY A 163 -4.42 -15.12 -6.13
N PRO A 164 -4.12 -13.90 -5.64
CA PRO A 164 -2.79 -13.53 -5.22
C PRO A 164 -2.25 -14.43 -4.12
N GLY A 165 -0.94 -14.52 -4.01
CA GLY A 165 -0.28 -15.29 -2.98
C GLY A 165 -0.39 -14.68 -1.59
N ALA A 166 0.04 -15.44 -0.57
CA ALA A 166 -0.10 -15.07 0.84
C ALA A 166 0.71 -13.81 1.25
N ASP A 167 1.69 -13.41 0.46
CA ASP A 167 2.50 -12.20 0.71
C ASP A 167 1.89 -10.95 0.07
N SER A 168 0.87 -11.12 -0.78
CA SER A 168 0.16 -10.03 -1.44
C SER A 168 -0.76 -9.27 -0.49
N GLY A 169 -0.70 -7.93 -0.52
CA GLY A 169 -1.65 -7.07 0.16
C GLY A 169 -3.08 -7.18 -0.38
N THR A 170 -3.22 -7.55 -1.64
CA THR A 170 -4.50 -7.85 -2.29
C THR A 170 -5.17 -9.07 -1.65
N PHE A 171 -4.39 -10.14 -1.41
CA PHE A 171 -4.86 -11.33 -0.69
C PHE A 171 -5.25 -11.01 0.76
N GLU A 172 -4.41 -10.25 1.46
CA GLU A 172 -4.68 -9.83 2.85
C GLU A 172 -6.00 -9.06 2.92
N TYR A 173 -6.20 -8.10 2.02
CA TYR A 173 -7.43 -7.30 1.98
C TYR A 173 -8.67 -8.11 1.60
N PHE A 174 -8.59 -8.91 0.53
CA PHE A 174 -9.73 -9.73 0.10
C PHE A 174 -10.22 -10.64 1.22
N THR A 175 -9.28 -11.32 1.88
CA THR A 175 -9.64 -12.24 2.98
C THR A 175 -10.20 -11.50 4.19
N GLU A 176 -9.69 -10.30 4.51
CA GLU A 176 -10.26 -9.46 5.56
C GLU A 176 -11.68 -9.00 5.21
N ALA A 177 -11.89 -8.49 4.00
CA ALA A 177 -13.16 -7.93 3.56
C ALA A 177 -14.25 -8.98 3.35
N ILE A 178 -13.90 -10.18 2.86
CA ILE A 178 -14.86 -11.23 2.48
C ILE A 178 -14.97 -12.30 3.56
N VAL A 179 -13.85 -12.78 4.08
CA VAL A 179 -13.86 -13.86 5.08
C VAL A 179 -13.96 -13.32 6.52
N GLY A 180 -13.61 -12.04 6.71
CA GLY A 180 -13.66 -11.37 8.01
C GLY A 180 -12.36 -11.47 8.81
N LYS A 181 -11.29 -12.08 8.24
CA LYS A 181 -9.99 -12.20 8.87
C LYS A 181 -8.89 -12.20 7.81
N ALA A 182 -7.96 -11.24 7.92
CA ALA A 182 -6.80 -11.13 7.04
C ALA A 182 -6.01 -12.45 6.98
N LYS A 183 -5.62 -12.83 5.76
CA LYS A 183 -4.86 -14.05 5.44
C LYS A 183 -5.58 -15.38 5.76
N SER A 184 -6.87 -15.34 6.09
CA SER A 184 -7.68 -16.53 6.35
C SER A 184 -8.39 -16.98 5.08
N SER A 185 -7.95 -18.08 4.47
CA SER A 185 -8.51 -18.61 3.22
C SER A 185 -8.26 -20.10 3.09
N ARG A 186 -9.01 -20.75 2.18
CA ARG A 186 -8.65 -22.07 1.67
C ARG A 186 -7.29 -22.03 0.99
N GLY A 187 -6.58 -23.15 0.90
CA GLY A 187 -5.27 -23.27 0.30
C GLY A 187 -5.24 -24.01 -1.05
N ASP A 188 -6.37 -24.56 -1.51
CA ASP A 188 -6.46 -25.37 -2.73
C ASP A 188 -6.88 -24.55 -3.98
N PHE A 189 -6.33 -23.36 -4.10
CA PHE A 189 -6.44 -22.49 -5.28
C PHE A 189 -5.08 -22.25 -5.93
N THR A 190 -5.07 -21.79 -7.18
CA THR A 190 -3.84 -21.38 -7.85
C THR A 190 -3.44 -20.00 -7.35
N ALA A 191 -2.37 -19.95 -6.56
CA ALA A 191 -1.80 -18.72 -6.04
C ALA A 191 -0.67 -18.23 -6.93
N SER A 192 -0.57 -16.91 -7.16
CA SER A 192 0.57 -16.28 -7.82
C SER A 192 0.75 -14.85 -7.32
N GLU A 193 1.99 -14.42 -7.13
CA GLU A 193 2.32 -13.00 -6.90
C GLU A 193 2.36 -12.20 -8.21
N ASP A 194 2.38 -12.86 -9.37
CA ASP A 194 2.25 -12.25 -10.68
C ASP A 194 0.78 -12.32 -11.14
N ASP A 195 0.10 -11.18 -11.11
CA ASP A 195 -1.31 -11.07 -11.51
C ASP A 195 -1.53 -11.42 -12.99
N ASN A 196 -0.51 -11.34 -13.86
CA ASN A 196 -0.63 -11.78 -15.25
C ASN A 196 -0.88 -13.29 -15.34
N VAL A 197 -0.31 -14.08 -14.43
CA VAL A 197 -0.57 -15.52 -14.32
C VAL A 197 -2.03 -15.76 -13.94
N LEU A 198 -2.58 -14.97 -13.03
CA LEU A 198 -3.98 -15.06 -12.61
C LEU A 198 -4.92 -14.69 -13.75
N VAL A 199 -4.63 -13.61 -14.48
CA VAL A 199 -5.38 -13.19 -15.68
C VAL A 199 -5.40 -14.31 -16.72
N GLN A 200 -4.26 -14.91 -17.03
CA GLN A 200 -4.18 -16.01 -17.99
C GLN A 200 -4.97 -17.24 -17.52
N GLY A 201 -4.89 -17.56 -16.23
CA GLY A 201 -5.64 -18.65 -15.64
C GLY A 201 -7.15 -18.48 -15.82
N VAL A 202 -7.68 -17.30 -15.48
CA VAL A 202 -9.10 -16.98 -15.63
C VAL A 202 -9.51 -16.91 -17.11
N ALA A 203 -8.70 -16.32 -17.98
CA ALA A 203 -8.99 -16.20 -19.39
C ALA A 203 -9.04 -17.57 -20.12
N SER A 204 -8.30 -18.57 -19.65
CA SER A 204 -8.18 -19.88 -20.29
C SER A 204 -9.26 -20.88 -19.89
N ASP A 205 -9.95 -20.70 -18.76
CA ASP A 205 -10.93 -21.66 -18.24
C ASP A 205 -12.30 -21.00 -17.99
N ILE A 206 -13.35 -21.50 -18.65
CA ILE A 206 -14.72 -20.99 -18.50
C ILE A 206 -15.26 -21.15 -17.07
N TYR A 207 -14.73 -22.10 -16.30
CA TYR A 207 -15.11 -22.39 -14.93
C TYR A 207 -14.20 -21.71 -13.90
N ALA A 208 -13.35 -20.79 -14.34
CA ALA A 208 -12.49 -20.03 -13.45
C ALA A 208 -13.24 -18.91 -12.74
N LEU A 209 -12.85 -18.69 -11.47
CA LEU A 209 -13.17 -17.53 -10.65
C LEU A 209 -11.87 -17.03 -10.05
N GLY A 210 -11.59 -15.75 -10.15
CA GLY A 210 -10.39 -15.16 -9.56
C GLY A 210 -10.65 -13.79 -8.95
N PHE A 211 -9.64 -13.24 -8.27
CA PHE A 211 -9.64 -11.86 -7.82
C PHE A 211 -8.21 -11.29 -7.86
N PHE A 212 -8.10 -10.01 -8.13
CA PHE A 212 -6.86 -9.24 -8.13
C PHE A 212 -7.15 -7.73 -8.21
N GLY A 213 -6.12 -6.90 -8.23
CA GLY A 213 -6.25 -5.44 -8.29
C GLY A 213 -6.99 -4.95 -9.54
N PHE A 214 -7.80 -3.90 -9.36
CA PHE A 214 -8.60 -3.29 -10.44
C PHE A 214 -7.77 -2.88 -11.66
N ALA A 215 -6.53 -2.47 -11.44
CA ALA A 215 -5.60 -2.12 -12.51
C ALA A 215 -5.44 -3.22 -13.56
N TYR A 216 -5.15 -4.44 -13.10
CA TYR A 216 -4.96 -5.59 -13.98
C TYR A 216 -6.26 -5.98 -14.72
N PHE A 217 -7.42 -5.79 -14.07
CA PHE A 217 -8.70 -5.97 -14.74
C PHE A 217 -8.85 -4.98 -15.92
N ILE A 218 -8.61 -3.68 -15.70
CA ILE A 218 -8.74 -2.65 -16.74
C ILE A 218 -7.83 -2.91 -17.93
N GLU A 219 -6.61 -3.35 -17.70
CA GLU A 219 -5.66 -3.68 -18.77
C GLU A 219 -6.07 -4.93 -19.57
N ASN A 220 -6.93 -5.78 -19.00
CA ASN A 220 -7.32 -7.07 -19.56
C ASN A 220 -8.82 -7.24 -19.82
N ILE A 221 -9.60 -6.15 -19.92
CA ILE A 221 -11.07 -6.17 -20.10
C ILE A 221 -11.53 -6.92 -21.36
N LYS A 222 -10.64 -7.14 -22.34
CA LYS A 222 -10.93 -7.94 -23.54
C LYS A 222 -10.79 -9.44 -23.33
N LYS A 223 -10.13 -9.87 -22.24
CA LYS A 223 -9.82 -11.27 -21.94
C LYS A 223 -10.65 -11.84 -20.80
N ILE A 224 -11.09 -11.00 -19.88
CA ILE A 224 -11.80 -11.38 -18.66
C ILE A 224 -12.94 -10.40 -18.36
N ASN A 225 -13.96 -10.85 -17.61
CA ASN A 225 -15.07 -10.01 -17.17
C ASN A 225 -15.01 -9.81 -15.65
N ALA A 226 -15.36 -8.61 -15.19
CA ALA A 226 -15.65 -8.37 -13.78
C ALA A 226 -17.00 -8.98 -13.41
N VAL A 227 -17.09 -9.45 -12.17
CA VAL A 227 -18.33 -9.89 -11.52
C VAL A 227 -18.87 -8.74 -10.68
N ALA A 228 -20.15 -8.46 -10.79
CA ALA A 228 -20.81 -7.50 -9.92
C ALA A 228 -20.91 -8.09 -8.49
N VAL A 229 -20.50 -7.33 -7.49
CA VAL A 229 -20.53 -7.77 -6.09
C VAL A 229 -21.74 -7.17 -5.39
N ASP A 230 -22.58 -8.04 -4.83
CA ASP A 230 -23.74 -7.64 -4.03
C ASP A 230 -23.39 -7.78 -2.54
N ASN A 231 -23.40 -6.66 -1.84
CA ASN A 231 -23.10 -6.58 -0.41
C ASN A 231 -24.33 -6.72 0.50
N GLY A 232 -25.47 -7.09 -0.07
CA GLY A 232 -26.70 -7.33 0.68
C GLY A 232 -27.44 -6.07 1.16
N ASN A 233 -27.07 -4.88 0.67
CA ASN A 233 -27.69 -3.61 1.06
C ASN A 233 -28.96 -3.24 0.25
N GLY A 234 -29.41 -4.16 -0.62
CA GLY A 234 -30.61 -3.97 -1.45
C GLY A 234 -30.37 -3.24 -2.78
N ASN A 235 -29.14 -2.82 -3.08
CA ASN A 235 -28.80 -2.15 -4.34
C ASN A 235 -28.45 -3.13 -5.47
N GLY A 236 -28.46 -4.45 -5.19
CA GLY A 236 -28.00 -5.48 -6.11
C GLY A 236 -26.49 -5.47 -6.33
N GLY A 237 -26.04 -6.21 -7.35
CA GLY A 237 -24.62 -6.32 -7.65
C GLY A 237 -24.05 -5.05 -8.28
N ILE A 238 -22.95 -4.56 -7.75
CA ILE A 238 -22.22 -3.38 -8.23
C ILE A 238 -20.92 -3.81 -8.92
N LEU A 239 -20.67 -3.32 -10.13
CA LEU A 239 -19.41 -3.52 -10.84
C LEU A 239 -18.34 -2.53 -10.37
N PRO A 240 -17.05 -2.92 -10.32
CA PRO A 240 -15.97 -1.99 -10.07
C PRO A 240 -15.81 -1.01 -11.24
N SER A 241 -15.73 0.27 -10.93
CA SER A 241 -15.40 1.35 -11.85
C SER A 241 -14.85 2.54 -11.07
N ALA A 242 -14.22 3.51 -11.74
CA ALA A 242 -13.78 4.73 -11.07
C ALA A 242 -14.94 5.36 -10.28
N THR A 243 -16.10 5.55 -10.91
CA THR A 243 -17.27 6.15 -10.26
C THR A 243 -17.76 5.37 -9.05
N THR A 244 -17.84 4.01 -9.13
CA THR A 244 -18.37 3.19 -8.02
C THR A 244 -17.38 3.04 -6.87
N VAL A 245 -16.07 3.21 -7.13
CA VAL A 245 -15.03 3.29 -6.11
C VAL A 245 -15.05 4.67 -5.44
N GLU A 246 -15.05 5.75 -6.22
CA GLU A 246 -15.06 7.14 -5.72
C GLU A 246 -16.29 7.45 -4.87
N ASN A 247 -17.50 7.05 -5.30
CA ASN A 247 -18.72 7.24 -4.54
C ASN A 247 -18.97 6.16 -3.48
N SER A 248 -18.01 5.22 -3.32
CA SER A 248 -18.04 4.11 -2.36
C SER A 248 -19.30 3.25 -2.43
N THR A 249 -19.86 3.05 -3.63
CA THR A 249 -20.93 2.07 -3.83
C THR A 249 -20.38 0.66 -4.05
N TYR A 250 -19.14 0.53 -4.56
CA TYR A 250 -18.46 -0.76 -4.74
C TYR A 250 -17.85 -1.25 -3.41
N LYS A 251 -18.68 -1.87 -2.59
CA LYS A 251 -18.30 -2.40 -1.26
C LYS A 251 -18.51 -3.91 -1.20
N PRO A 252 -17.68 -4.61 -0.35
CA PRO A 252 -16.62 -4.12 0.53
C PRO A 252 -15.23 -4.09 -0.15
N LEU A 253 -15.13 -4.21 -1.48
CA LEU A 253 -13.88 -4.39 -2.22
C LEU A 253 -13.24 -3.07 -2.69
N SER A 254 -13.57 -1.95 -2.03
CA SER A 254 -12.85 -0.67 -2.17
C SER A 254 -12.60 -0.05 -0.80
N ARG A 255 -11.41 0.55 -0.62
CA ARG A 255 -10.99 1.13 0.66
C ARG A 255 -9.98 2.25 0.50
N PRO A 256 -9.94 3.21 1.44
CA PRO A 256 -8.84 4.15 1.53
C PRO A 256 -7.56 3.44 2.00
N ILE A 257 -6.43 3.91 1.51
CA ILE A 257 -5.10 3.49 1.92
C ILE A 257 -4.27 4.70 2.37
N PHE A 258 -3.28 4.47 3.24
CA PHE A 258 -2.67 5.50 4.06
C PHE A 258 -1.16 5.39 4.11
N ILE A 259 -0.52 6.51 4.44
CA ILE A 259 0.76 6.52 5.14
C ILE A 259 0.56 7.13 6.53
N TYR A 260 1.33 6.66 7.52
CA TYR A 260 1.42 7.26 8.85
C TYR A 260 2.85 7.74 9.05
N VAL A 261 2.99 9.02 9.38
CA VAL A 261 4.30 9.65 9.57
C VAL A 261 4.55 9.82 11.07
N ASN A 262 5.71 9.39 11.55
CA ASN A 262 6.10 9.62 12.93
C ASN A 262 6.27 11.14 13.14
N ALA A 263 5.46 11.70 14.04
CA ALA A 263 5.44 13.15 14.27
C ALA A 263 6.81 13.72 14.68
N LYS A 264 7.62 12.95 15.44
CA LYS A 264 8.98 13.34 15.82
C LYS A 264 9.93 13.28 14.63
N SER A 265 9.74 12.33 13.71
CA SER A 265 10.58 12.23 12.51
C SER A 265 10.42 13.43 11.58
N THR A 266 9.31 14.17 11.65
CA THR A 266 9.11 15.40 10.85
C THR A 266 10.05 16.53 11.22
N ASP A 267 10.79 16.43 12.33
CA ASP A 267 11.87 17.38 12.68
C ASP A 267 13.09 17.20 11.79
N LYS A 268 13.21 16.05 11.11
CA LYS A 268 14.28 15.79 10.14
C LYS A 268 13.91 16.40 8.79
N PRO A 269 14.77 17.24 8.19
CA PRO A 269 14.49 17.89 6.91
C PRO A 269 14.12 16.90 5.80
N GLU A 270 14.83 15.77 5.71
CA GLU A 270 14.63 14.75 4.68
C GLU A 270 13.22 14.11 4.76
N ILE A 271 12.66 13.94 5.95
CA ILE A 271 11.30 13.38 6.13
C ILE A 271 10.27 14.41 5.69
N ASN A 272 10.43 15.66 6.12
CA ASN A 272 9.53 16.74 5.75
C ASN A 272 9.52 16.97 4.23
N GLU A 273 10.70 16.99 3.61
CA GLU A 273 10.85 17.14 2.17
C GLU A 273 10.21 15.98 1.41
N PHE A 274 10.42 14.73 1.86
CA PHE A 274 9.85 13.53 1.24
C PHE A 274 8.32 13.54 1.32
N VAL A 275 7.74 13.79 2.49
CA VAL A 275 6.26 13.78 2.65
C VAL A 275 5.61 14.90 1.84
N ASN A 276 6.21 16.11 1.82
CA ASN A 276 5.72 17.19 0.95
C ASN A 276 5.79 16.82 -0.53
N PHE A 277 6.89 16.17 -0.96
CA PHE A 277 7.04 15.69 -2.33
C PHE A 277 5.97 14.62 -2.64
N TYR A 278 5.74 13.69 -1.70
CA TYR A 278 4.72 12.65 -1.82
C TYR A 278 3.36 13.28 -2.09
N MET A 279 2.89 14.16 -1.21
CA MET A 279 1.56 14.76 -1.33
C MET A 279 1.37 15.59 -2.60
N LYS A 280 2.41 16.27 -3.07
CA LYS A 280 2.36 17.06 -4.31
C LYS A 280 2.29 16.22 -5.58
N ASN A 281 2.95 15.05 -5.58
CA ASN A 281 3.03 14.20 -6.77
C ASN A 281 2.05 13.02 -6.72
N ALA A 282 1.46 12.73 -5.56
CA ALA A 282 0.50 11.64 -5.39
C ALA A 282 -0.64 11.65 -6.41
N PRO A 283 -1.30 12.77 -6.79
CA PRO A 283 -2.37 12.74 -7.78
C PRO A 283 -1.96 12.09 -9.10
N THR A 284 -0.75 12.35 -9.55
CA THR A 284 -0.20 11.80 -10.80
C THR A 284 0.28 10.37 -10.60
N LEU A 285 1.16 10.14 -9.62
CA LEU A 285 1.80 8.84 -9.42
C LEU A 285 0.81 7.75 -9.01
N VAL A 286 -0.19 8.07 -8.19
CA VAL A 286 -1.29 7.15 -7.85
C VAL A 286 -2.03 6.68 -9.10
N THR A 287 -2.30 7.59 -10.04
CA THR A 287 -2.96 7.26 -11.31
C THR A 287 -2.05 6.41 -12.22
N GLU A 288 -0.76 6.72 -12.28
CA GLU A 288 0.22 5.97 -13.08
C GLU A 288 0.33 4.52 -12.63
N VAL A 289 0.33 4.28 -11.31
CA VAL A 289 0.33 2.93 -10.75
C VAL A 289 -1.08 2.32 -10.63
N LYS A 290 -2.08 2.94 -11.29
CA LYS A 290 -3.46 2.44 -11.46
C LYS A 290 -4.29 2.31 -10.17
N TYR A 291 -4.02 3.16 -9.20
CA TYR A 291 -4.89 3.38 -8.06
C TYR A 291 -5.79 4.61 -8.29
N PHE A 292 -6.72 4.86 -7.38
CA PHE A 292 -7.62 6.00 -7.46
C PHE A 292 -7.09 7.15 -6.59
N PRO A 293 -6.71 8.29 -7.19
CA PRO A 293 -6.23 9.43 -6.41
C PRO A 293 -7.36 10.05 -5.58
N LEU A 294 -7.01 10.69 -4.50
CA LEU A 294 -7.90 11.52 -3.71
C LEU A 294 -8.07 12.88 -4.37
N SER A 295 -9.01 13.70 -3.86
CA SER A 295 -9.14 15.08 -4.33
C SER A 295 -7.91 15.91 -3.91
N LYS A 296 -7.65 16.98 -4.67
CA LYS A 296 -6.52 17.90 -4.37
C LYS A 296 -6.61 18.46 -2.95
N GLU A 297 -7.81 18.77 -2.50
CA GLU A 297 -8.09 19.32 -1.18
C GLU A 297 -7.65 18.40 -0.05
N VAL A 298 -7.77 17.06 -0.23
CA VAL A 298 -7.28 16.09 0.76
C VAL A 298 -5.75 16.09 0.82
N TYR A 299 -5.07 16.15 -0.32
CA TYR A 299 -3.61 16.24 -0.32
C TYR A 299 -3.11 17.56 0.27
N ASP A 300 -3.79 18.67 0.00
CA ASP A 300 -3.46 19.97 0.60
C ASP A 300 -3.66 19.94 2.13
N LEU A 301 -4.71 19.28 2.60
CA LEU A 301 -4.99 19.11 4.03
C LEU A 301 -3.93 18.21 4.70
N ASN A 302 -3.48 17.16 4.03
CA ASN A 302 -2.37 16.34 4.51
C ASN A 302 -1.09 17.17 4.71
N ILE A 303 -0.79 18.10 3.79
CA ILE A 303 0.34 19.04 3.93
C ILE A 303 0.12 19.98 5.14
N GLU A 304 -1.11 20.42 5.36
CA GLU A 304 -1.45 21.24 6.54
C GLU A 304 -1.25 20.44 7.84
N HIS A 305 -1.70 19.18 7.89
CA HIS A 305 -1.51 18.28 9.04
C HIS A 305 -0.02 18.04 9.31
N LEU A 306 0.80 17.83 8.26
CA LEU A 306 2.25 17.73 8.39
C LEU A 306 2.85 19.00 9.01
N THR A 307 2.51 20.16 8.46
CA THR A 307 3.05 21.46 8.87
C THR A 307 2.69 21.81 10.32
N LYS A 308 1.45 21.53 10.71
CA LYS A 308 0.93 21.76 12.05
C LYS A 308 1.21 20.62 13.02
N LYS A 309 1.82 19.52 12.56
CA LYS A 309 2.05 18.28 13.31
C LYS A 309 0.78 17.77 13.99
N LYS A 310 -0.35 17.79 13.27
CA LYS A 310 -1.63 17.29 13.77
C LYS A 310 -1.56 15.76 13.94
N ALA A 311 -1.41 15.33 15.18
CA ALA A 311 -1.30 13.91 15.50
C ALA A 311 -2.66 13.29 15.83
N GLY A 312 -2.87 12.05 15.39
CA GLY A 312 -4.06 11.25 15.68
C GLY A 312 -4.66 10.59 14.47
N THR A 313 -5.88 10.09 14.61
CA THR A 313 -6.67 9.44 13.56
C THR A 313 -8.13 9.84 13.69
N VAL A 314 -8.77 10.05 12.55
CA VAL A 314 -10.23 10.29 12.47
C VAL A 314 -11.00 9.00 12.23
N PHE A 315 -10.33 7.95 11.78
CA PHE A 315 -10.98 6.70 11.35
C PHE A 315 -11.29 5.74 12.49
N LYS A 316 -10.68 5.91 13.66
CA LYS A 316 -10.90 5.11 14.89
C LYS A 316 -10.97 3.60 14.65
N GLY A 317 -10.13 3.08 13.74
CA GLY A 317 -10.09 1.67 13.38
C GLY A 317 -11.21 1.18 12.42
N SER A 318 -12.10 2.07 11.95
CA SER A 318 -13.24 1.73 11.10
C SER A 318 -13.13 2.31 9.69
N GLY A 319 -12.21 1.81 8.87
CA GLY A 319 -12.02 2.31 7.49
C GLY A 319 -12.91 1.68 6.41
N VAL A 320 -13.71 0.67 6.75
CA VAL A 320 -14.36 -0.23 5.75
C VAL A 320 -15.56 0.40 5.03
N ASN A 321 -16.08 1.55 5.45
CA ASN A 321 -17.31 2.12 4.89
C ASN A 321 -17.25 3.63 4.63
N ILE A 322 -16.07 4.20 4.47
CA ILE A 322 -15.90 5.64 4.30
C ILE A 322 -15.93 5.99 2.82
N LYS A 323 -16.73 6.98 2.45
CA LYS A 323 -16.77 7.51 1.09
C LYS A 323 -15.59 8.44 0.86
N LEU A 324 -15.14 8.52 -0.40
CA LEU A 324 -14.06 9.44 -0.79
C LEU A 324 -14.39 10.89 -0.40
N GLU A 325 -15.61 11.33 -0.63
CA GLU A 325 -16.10 12.67 -0.26
C GLU A 325 -16.12 12.93 1.25
N ASP A 326 -16.26 11.88 2.06
CA ASP A 326 -16.29 12.00 3.53
C ASP A 326 -14.88 12.09 4.12
N ILE A 327 -13.84 11.67 3.41
CA ILE A 327 -12.44 11.75 3.89
C ILE A 327 -12.06 13.18 4.18
N LEU A 328 -12.31 14.10 3.25
CA LEU A 328 -12.00 15.52 3.45
C LEU A 328 -12.68 16.08 4.70
N LYS A 329 -13.95 15.72 4.89
CA LYS A 329 -14.74 16.16 6.06
C LYS A 329 -14.21 15.57 7.36
N LEU A 330 -13.83 14.29 7.35
CA LEU A 330 -13.27 13.62 8.53
C LEU A 330 -11.90 14.22 8.88
N GLU A 331 -10.99 14.30 7.92
CA GLU A 331 -9.65 14.86 8.12
C GLU A 331 -9.70 16.34 8.58
N SER A 332 -10.66 17.13 8.08
CA SER A 332 -10.85 18.51 8.54
C SER A 332 -11.31 18.61 9.99
N SER A 333 -11.80 17.52 10.58
CA SER A 333 -12.23 17.47 11.98
C SER A 333 -11.10 17.13 12.97
N LEU A 334 -9.94 16.71 12.47
CA LEU A 334 -8.74 16.44 13.25
C LEU A 334 -8.08 17.75 13.68
#